data_5a2b27e2c42df10d7c74c49863a86c5b
#
_entry.id   5a2b27e2c42df10d7c74c49863a86c5b
#
_cell.length_a   1.000
_cell.length_b   1.000
_cell.length_c   1.000
_cell.angle_alpha   90.00
_cell.angle_beta   90.00
_cell.angle_gamma   90.00
#
_symmetry.space_group_name_H-M   'P 1'
#
loop_
_entity.id
_entity.type
_entity.pdbx_description
1 polymer ?
#
loop_
_entity_poly.entity_id
_entity_poly.type
_entity_poly.pdbx_seq_one_letter_code
_entity_poly.pdbx_strand_id
1 'polypeptide(L)'
;MQIVIAGAAGAVGNKLVSELASSGHSVIGLVHSQDKFTQVEEAGGMPVLADVTDRSTLEDPLGDADVVVFAAGSGGNAVDEVDRDGAINLIDVANEQGVDRFVMLSSMAAGEPERGPDSLRDYLVAKGEADDYLQSSDIDYVIVRPGSLTDDGGAGEIQLGVGDSLPSGKIARSDVAKTLAFCATAQGIRDITFEVIEGDEPIADAFASTV
;
A
#
# COMPACT_ATOMS: atom_id res chain seq x y z
N MET A 1 -16.15 -5.57 5.27
CA MET A 1 -14.96 -5.12 6.02
C MET A 1 -14.87 -3.61 5.93
N GLN A 2 -14.38 -2.96 6.98
CA GLN A 2 -13.99 -1.55 6.94
C GLN A 2 -12.49 -1.45 6.66
N ILE A 3 -12.13 -0.80 5.57
CA ILE A 3 -10.75 -0.68 5.10
C ILE A 3 -10.36 0.79 5.10
N VAL A 4 -9.27 1.13 5.78
CA VAL A 4 -8.72 2.49 5.84
C VAL A 4 -7.51 2.57 4.93
N ILE A 5 -7.48 3.59 4.04
CA ILE A 5 -6.41 3.77 3.05
C ILE A 5 -5.73 5.12 3.27
N ALA A 6 -4.47 5.13 3.69
CA ALA A 6 -3.63 6.31 3.66
C ALA A 6 -3.11 6.55 2.22
N GLY A 7 -3.23 7.80 1.74
CA GLY A 7 -2.90 8.14 0.36
C GLY A 7 -4.03 7.84 -0.65
N ALA A 8 -5.29 7.85 -0.19
CA ALA A 8 -6.48 7.50 -0.98
C ALA A 8 -6.69 8.35 -2.24
N ALA A 9 -6.19 9.59 -2.28
CA ALA A 9 -6.23 10.44 -3.45
C ALA A 9 -5.01 10.29 -4.38
N GLY A 10 -4.05 9.43 -4.04
CA GLY A 10 -2.87 9.15 -4.88
C GLY A 10 -3.22 8.31 -6.12
N ALA A 11 -2.28 8.22 -7.07
CA ALA A 11 -2.52 7.56 -8.36
C ALA A 11 -2.83 6.04 -8.24
N VAL A 12 -2.28 5.35 -7.22
CA VAL A 12 -2.63 3.97 -6.87
C VAL A 12 -3.79 3.95 -5.89
N GLY A 13 -3.73 4.77 -4.82
CA GLY A 13 -4.73 4.77 -3.75
C GLY A 13 -6.15 5.02 -4.24
N ASN A 14 -6.35 5.96 -5.19
CA ASN A 14 -7.67 6.24 -5.72
C ASN A 14 -8.26 5.07 -6.54
N LYS A 15 -7.43 4.37 -7.28
CA LYS A 15 -7.84 3.13 -7.97
C LYS A 15 -8.17 2.02 -6.97
N LEU A 16 -7.41 1.92 -5.87
CA LEU A 16 -7.67 0.98 -4.79
C LEU A 16 -9.00 1.26 -4.09
N VAL A 17 -9.30 2.54 -3.80
CA VAL A 17 -10.61 2.95 -3.26
C VAL A 17 -11.73 2.45 -4.17
N SER A 18 -11.64 2.70 -5.48
CA SER A 18 -12.66 2.27 -6.45
C SER A 18 -12.81 0.75 -6.52
N GLU A 19 -11.71 0.01 -6.50
CA GLU A 19 -11.71 -1.46 -6.54
C GLU A 19 -12.41 -2.06 -5.31
N LEU A 20 -12.06 -1.59 -4.11
CA LEU A 20 -12.62 -2.08 -2.86
C LEU A 20 -14.08 -1.66 -2.66
N ALA A 21 -14.43 -0.41 -2.98
CA ALA A 21 -15.80 0.07 -2.88
C ALA A 21 -16.74 -0.67 -3.85
N SER A 22 -16.31 -0.91 -5.10
CA SER A 22 -17.08 -1.67 -6.09
C SER A 22 -17.27 -3.14 -5.69
N SER A 23 -16.38 -3.68 -4.86
CA SER A 23 -16.46 -5.02 -4.28
C SER A 23 -17.31 -5.08 -3.00
N GLY A 24 -17.94 -3.95 -2.59
CA GLY A 24 -18.89 -3.89 -1.47
C GLY A 24 -18.24 -3.71 -0.10
N HIS A 25 -16.99 -3.27 -0.02
CA HIS A 25 -16.33 -2.92 1.23
C HIS A 25 -16.62 -1.47 1.64
N SER A 26 -16.62 -1.19 2.95
CA SER A 26 -16.62 0.18 3.47
C SER A 26 -15.20 0.73 3.41
N VAL A 27 -14.98 1.78 2.65
CA VAL A 27 -13.64 2.35 2.42
C VAL A 27 -13.55 3.75 3.01
N ILE A 28 -12.62 3.96 3.95
CA ILE A 28 -12.26 5.26 4.48
C ILE A 28 -10.95 5.69 3.82
N GLY A 29 -10.98 6.83 3.12
CA GLY A 29 -9.80 7.38 2.46
C GLY A 29 -9.18 8.53 3.24
N LEU A 30 -8.00 8.33 3.82
CA LEU A 30 -7.26 9.39 4.49
C LEU A 30 -6.62 10.32 3.46
N VAL A 31 -6.84 11.61 3.61
CA VAL A 31 -6.26 12.67 2.78
C VAL A 31 -5.79 13.83 3.64
N HIS A 32 -4.64 14.40 3.34
CA HIS A 32 -4.05 15.52 4.08
C HIS A 32 -4.66 16.89 3.75
N SER A 33 -5.59 16.96 2.79
CA SER A 33 -6.17 18.22 2.31
C SER A 33 -7.61 18.00 1.83
N GLN A 34 -8.50 18.94 2.19
CA GLN A 34 -9.95 18.87 1.84
C GLN A 34 -10.24 18.98 0.34
N ASP A 35 -9.36 19.59 -0.46
CA ASP A 35 -9.50 19.64 -1.90
C ASP A 35 -9.45 18.26 -2.57
N LYS A 36 -9.02 17.24 -1.85
CA LYS A 36 -8.98 15.83 -2.28
C LYS A 36 -10.26 15.04 -1.97
N PHE A 37 -11.19 15.61 -1.22
CA PHE A 37 -12.40 14.91 -0.78
C PHE A 37 -13.22 14.38 -1.96
N THR A 38 -13.55 15.26 -2.91
CA THR A 38 -14.33 14.90 -4.09
C THR A 38 -13.72 13.72 -4.87
N GLN A 39 -12.40 13.67 -4.97
CA GLN A 39 -11.72 12.58 -5.67
C GLN A 39 -11.93 11.22 -5.00
N VAL A 40 -11.94 11.18 -3.67
CA VAL A 40 -12.19 9.95 -2.89
C VAL A 40 -13.67 9.57 -2.95
N GLU A 41 -14.59 10.56 -2.85
CA GLU A 41 -16.03 10.33 -2.95
C GLU A 41 -16.43 9.77 -4.33
N GLU A 42 -15.89 10.34 -5.41
CA GLU A 42 -16.14 9.85 -6.78
C GLU A 42 -15.61 8.42 -7.00
N ALA A 43 -14.56 8.03 -6.28
CA ALA A 43 -14.07 6.65 -6.26
C ALA A 43 -14.91 5.70 -5.39
N GLY A 44 -15.91 6.21 -4.65
CA GLY A 44 -16.81 5.42 -3.80
C GLY A 44 -16.36 5.27 -2.34
N GLY A 45 -15.31 5.98 -1.92
CA GLY A 45 -14.83 6.00 -0.54
C GLY A 45 -15.40 7.16 0.28
N MET A 46 -15.25 7.11 1.59
CA MET A 46 -15.53 8.19 2.52
C MET A 46 -14.23 8.93 2.86
N PRO A 47 -14.05 10.18 2.43
CA PRO A 47 -12.84 10.93 2.73
C PRO A 47 -12.80 11.37 4.19
N VAL A 48 -11.64 11.26 4.80
CA VAL A 48 -11.35 11.78 6.14
C VAL A 48 -10.07 12.61 6.08
N LEU A 49 -10.11 13.81 6.68
CA LEU A 49 -8.93 14.66 6.78
C LEU A 49 -7.99 14.09 7.85
N ALA A 50 -6.86 13.58 7.43
CA ALA A 50 -5.83 13.04 8.31
C ALA A 50 -4.46 13.12 7.63
N ASP A 51 -3.43 13.41 8.40
CA ASP A 51 -2.05 13.52 7.94
C ASP A 51 -1.21 12.43 8.62
N VAL A 52 -0.59 11.56 7.83
CA VAL A 52 0.26 10.48 8.36
C VAL A 52 1.45 11.01 9.18
N THR A 53 1.86 12.25 8.97
CA THR A 53 2.92 12.90 9.74
C THR A 53 2.42 13.43 11.09
N ASP A 54 1.11 13.53 11.31
CA ASP A 54 0.48 13.89 12.58
C ASP A 54 -0.36 12.73 13.12
N ARG A 55 0.28 11.92 13.98
CA ARG A 55 -0.31 10.73 14.58
C ARG A 55 -1.69 10.99 15.22
N SER A 56 -1.90 12.17 15.84
CA SER A 56 -3.15 12.50 16.52
C SER A 56 -4.36 12.54 15.59
N THR A 57 -4.15 12.68 14.29
CA THR A 57 -5.20 12.68 13.25
C THR A 57 -5.60 11.28 12.79
N LEU A 58 -4.85 10.24 13.19
CA LEU A 58 -5.02 8.87 12.72
C LEU A 58 -5.88 8.00 13.65
N GLU A 59 -5.98 8.35 14.94
CA GLU A 59 -6.64 7.50 15.96
C GLU A 59 -8.13 7.26 15.65
N ASP A 60 -8.90 8.33 15.46
CA ASP A 60 -10.34 8.24 15.20
C ASP A 60 -10.68 7.45 13.91
N PRO A 61 -10.01 7.70 12.75
CA PRO A 61 -10.31 6.97 11.53
C PRO A 61 -10.01 5.47 11.57
N LEU A 62 -9.07 5.05 12.42
CA LEU A 62 -8.64 3.65 12.53
C LEU A 62 -9.42 2.84 13.56
N GLY A 63 -10.23 3.48 14.42
CA GLY A 63 -10.86 2.82 15.58
C GLY A 63 -11.74 1.60 15.28
N ASP A 64 -12.35 1.52 14.10
CA ASP A 64 -13.19 0.39 13.67
C ASP A 64 -12.65 -0.30 12.41
N ALA A 65 -11.36 -0.11 12.07
CA ALA A 65 -10.78 -0.67 10.85
C ALA A 65 -10.46 -2.16 11.00
N ASP A 66 -10.93 -2.98 10.04
CA ASP A 66 -10.50 -4.36 9.91
C ASP A 66 -9.10 -4.43 9.26
N VAL A 67 -8.86 -3.58 8.25
CA VAL A 67 -7.62 -3.54 7.48
C VAL A 67 -7.18 -2.10 7.24
N VAL A 68 -5.88 -1.87 7.35
CA VAL A 68 -5.24 -0.59 6.97
C VAL A 68 -4.34 -0.82 5.76
N VAL A 69 -4.40 0.08 4.78
CA VAL A 69 -3.52 0.09 3.62
C VAL A 69 -2.72 1.39 3.58
N PHE A 70 -1.41 1.30 3.59
CA PHE A 70 -0.53 2.43 3.36
C PHE A 70 -0.15 2.52 1.88
N ALA A 71 -0.73 3.49 1.18
CA ALA A 71 -0.44 3.81 -0.22
C ALA A 71 -0.03 5.30 -0.39
N ALA A 72 0.32 5.96 0.72
CA ALA A 72 0.84 7.32 0.69
C ALA A 72 2.30 7.35 0.22
N GLY A 73 2.69 8.48 -0.33
CA GLY A 73 4.07 8.75 -0.73
C GLY A 73 4.26 10.24 -0.97
N SER A 74 5.44 10.75 -0.65
CA SER A 74 5.81 12.17 -0.75
C SER A 74 6.07 12.66 -2.18
N GLY A 75 6.19 11.74 -3.15
CA GLY A 75 6.68 12.07 -4.48
C GLY A 75 8.14 12.56 -4.49
N GLY A 76 8.92 12.20 -3.49
CA GLY A 76 10.33 12.53 -3.34
C GLY A 76 10.63 13.86 -2.63
N ASN A 77 9.60 14.57 -2.10
CA ASN A 77 9.79 15.87 -1.45
C ASN A 77 9.92 15.83 0.09
N ALA A 78 9.40 14.79 0.72
CA ALA A 78 9.38 14.60 2.17
C ALA A 78 9.47 13.09 2.48
N VAL A 79 10.54 12.48 2.02
CA VAL A 79 10.71 11.02 2.01
C VAL A 79 10.76 10.47 3.44
N ASP A 80 11.57 11.06 4.30
CA ASP A 80 11.68 10.61 5.69
C ASP A 80 10.38 10.83 6.44
N GLU A 81 9.77 12.02 6.30
CA GLU A 81 8.58 12.40 7.08
C GLU A 81 7.34 11.61 6.66
N VAL A 82 7.16 11.33 5.36
CA VAL A 82 5.94 10.69 4.83
C VAL A 82 6.15 9.21 4.58
N ASP A 83 7.22 8.85 3.82
CA ASP A 83 7.38 7.47 3.34
C ASP A 83 7.90 6.53 4.44
N ARG A 84 8.66 7.04 5.44
CA ARG A 84 9.11 6.31 6.62
C ARG A 84 8.28 6.63 7.85
N ASP A 85 8.39 7.85 8.40
CA ASP A 85 7.82 8.20 9.70
C ASP A 85 6.29 8.18 9.66
N GLY A 86 5.69 8.61 8.55
CA GLY A 86 4.25 8.52 8.33
C GLY A 86 3.75 7.08 8.26
N ALA A 87 4.51 6.17 7.66
CA ALA A 87 4.20 4.75 7.68
C ALA A 87 4.29 4.16 9.09
N ILE A 88 5.35 4.49 9.84
CA ILE A 88 5.55 4.07 11.24
C ILE A 88 4.40 4.55 12.12
N ASN A 89 4.02 5.84 12.03
CA ASN A 89 2.88 6.38 12.78
C ASN A 89 1.59 5.59 12.51
N LEU A 90 1.32 5.26 11.24
CA LEU A 90 0.11 4.52 10.88
C LEU A 90 0.16 3.08 11.39
N ILE A 91 1.32 2.41 11.33
CA ILE A 91 1.54 1.06 11.88
C ILE A 91 1.29 1.05 13.39
N ASP A 92 1.86 2.03 14.13
CA ASP A 92 1.70 2.13 15.56
C ASP A 92 0.23 2.29 15.96
N VAL A 93 -0.49 3.23 15.30
CA VAL A 93 -1.90 3.45 15.59
C VAL A 93 -2.73 2.21 15.21
N ALA A 94 -2.46 1.57 14.07
CA ALA A 94 -3.15 0.36 13.67
C ALA A 94 -2.97 -0.77 14.70
N ASN A 95 -1.75 -0.96 15.19
CA ASN A 95 -1.45 -1.96 16.21
C ASN A 95 -2.15 -1.65 17.54
N GLU A 96 -2.15 -0.40 17.99
CA GLU A 96 -2.82 0.04 19.22
C GLU A 96 -4.35 -0.07 19.16
N GLN A 97 -4.94 0.16 17.97
CA GLN A 97 -6.38 0.02 17.73
C GLN A 97 -6.80 -1.45 17.52
N GLY A 98 -5.85 -2.37 17.41
CA GLY A 98 -6.12 -3.80 17.22
C GLY A 98 -6.62 -4.13 15.83
N VAL A 99 -6.12 -3.41 14.81
CA VAL A 99 -6.41 -3.71 13.39
C VAL A 99 -5.89 -5.10 13.04
N ASP A 100 -6.69 -5.90 12.36
CA ASP A 100 -6.35 -7.30 12.05
C ASP A 100 -5.19 -7.41 11.05
N ARG A 101 -5.08 -6.48 10.08
CA ARG A 101 -4.08 -6.56 9.00
C ARG A 101 -3.60 -5.20 8.51
N PHE A 102 -2.30 -5.10 8.23
CA PHE A 102 -1.68 -3.97 7.56
C PHE A 102 -1.13 -4.35 6.18
N VAL A 103 -1.51 -3.61 5.15
CA VAL A 103 -0.99 -3.80 3.78
C VAL A 103 -0.13 -2.59 3.41
N MET A 104 1.15 -2.84 3.12
CA MET A 104 2.12 -1.80 2.76
C MET A 104 2.35 -1.78 1.24
N LEU A 105 2.10 -0.65 0.60
CA LEU A 105 2.65 -0.36 -0.72
C LEU A 105 4.09 0.14 -0.57
N SER A 106 5.03 -0.75 -0.78
CA SER A 106 6.46 -0.48 -0.75
C SER A 106 7.03 -0.29 -2.17
N SER A 107 8.24 -0.69 -2.42
CA SER A 107 8.93 -0.59 -3.71
C SER A 107 9.89 -1.75 -3.90
N MET A 108 10.03 -2.25 -5.10
CA MET A 108 11.14 -3.11 -5.47
C MET A 108 12.48 -2.44 -5.09
N ALA A 109 13.43 -3.21 -4.58
CA ALA A 109 14.70 -2.74 -4.00
C ALA A 109 14.58 -1.90 -2.70
N ALA A 110 13.43 -1.88 -2.03
CA ALA A 110 13.33 -1.29 -0.68
C ALA A 110 14.29 -1.99 0.29
N GLY A 111 15.12 -1.21 1.01
CA GLY A 111 16.18 -1.72 1.86
C GLY A 111 17.49 -2.11 1.14
N GLU A 112 17.46 -2.19 -0.20
CA GLU A 112 18.63 -2.52 -1.02
C GLU A 112 18.85 -1.46 -2.11
N PRO A 113 19.17 -0.20 -1.71
CA PRO A 113 19.18 0.94 -2.64
C PRO A 113 20.19 0.80 -3.79
N GLU A 114 21.21 -0.05 -3.65
CA GLU A 114 22.17 -0.36 -4.72
C GLU A 114 21.56 -1.18 -5.88
N ARG A 115 20.42 -1.83 -5.68
CA ARG A 115 19.65 -2.51 -6.74
C ARG A 115 18.78 -1.55 -7.55
N GLY A 116 18.58 -0.33 -7.04
CA GLY A 116 17.75 0.70 -7.67
C GLY A 116 18.57 1.82 -8.31
N PRO A 117 17.91 2.78 -9.00
CA PRO A 117 18.55 3.98 -9.51
C PRO A 117 19.08 4.86 -8.36
N ASP A 118 20.26 5.48 -8.55
CA ASP A 118 20.85 6.39 -7.56
C ASP A 118 19.91 7.55 -7.16
N SER A 119 19.05 7.99 -8.08
CA SER A 119 18.07 9.06 -7.83
C SER A 119 16.95 8.65 -6.87
N LEU A 120 16.78 7.38 -6.60
CA LEU A 120 15.78 6.84 -5.66
C LEU A 120 16.41 6.32 -4.37
N ARG A 121 17.72 6.49 -4.17
CA ARG A 121 18.45 5.93 -3.03
C ARG A 121 17.78 6.24 -1.69
N ASP A 122 17.51 7.50 -1.37
CA ASP A 122 16.93 7.91 -0.09
C ASP A 122 15.51 7.37 0.07
N TYR A 123 14.73 7.35 -1.02
CA TYR A 123 13.39 6.76 -1.03
C TYR A 123 13.43 5.25 -0.75
N LEU A 124 14.35 4.51 -1.37
CA LEU A 124 14.48 3.07 -1.17
C LEU A 124 14.97 2.71 0.24
N VAL A 125 15.81 3.56 0.84
CA VAL A 125 16.21 3.43 2.24
C VAL A 125 14.98 3.62 3.15
N ALA A 126 14.26 4.72 3.00
CA ALA A 126 13.08 5.03 3.81
C ALA A 126 11.99 3.95 3.70
N LYS A 127 11.73 3.44 2.50
CA LYS A 127 10.78 2.33 2.28
C LYS A 127 11.26 1.04 2.97
N GLY A 128 12.55 0.74 2.90
CA GLY A 128 13.13 -0.41 3.59
C GLY A 128 13.01 -0.31 5.11
N GLU A 129 13.31 0.86 5.70
CA GLU A 129 13.16 1.10 7.14
C GLU A 129 11.69 0.96 7.59
N ALA A 130 10.72 1.42 6.79
CA ALA A 130 9.30 1.24 7.06
C ALA A 130 8.86 -0.24 6.93
N ASP A 131 9.37 -0.97 5.94
CA ASP A 131 9.13 -2.40 5.76
C ASP A 131 9.66 -3.20 6.97
N ASP A 132 10.89 -2.94 7.40
CA ASP A 132 11.52 -3.60 8.55
C ASP A 132 10.76 -3.31 9.85
N TYR A 133 10.28 -2.07 10.02
CA TYR A 133 9.46 -1.69 11.17
C TYR A 133 8.16 -2.48 11.21
N LEU A 134 7.44 -2.56 10.08
CA LEU A 134 6.19 -3.33 9.97
C LEU A 134 6.43 -4.82 10.26
N GLN A 135 7.49 -5.41 9.72
CA GLN A 135 7.86 -6.80 9.97
C GLN A 135 8.18 -7.11 11.43
N SER A 136 8.63 -6.09 12.19
CA SER A 136 8.94 -6.22 13.62
C SER A 136 7.74 -5.95 14.54
N SER A 137 6.60 -5.52 13.99
CA SER A 137 5.36 -5.26 14.74
C SER A 137 4.56 -6.56 15.00
N ASP A 138 3.56 -6.48 15.87
CA ASP A 138 2.68 -7.62 16.21
C ASP A 138 1.46 -7.75 15.27
N ILE A 139 1.30 -6.84 14.28
CA ILE A 139 0.17 -6.86 13.36
C ILE A 139 0.44 -7.78 12.16
N ASP A 140 -0.56 -8.58 11.76
CA ASP A 140 -0.46 -9.36 10.50
C ASP A 140 -0.20 -8.42 9.32
N TYR A 141 0.82 -8.70 8.51
CA TYR A 141 1.20 -7.78 7.45
C TYR A 141 1.31 -8.41 6.06
N VAL A 142 1.17 -7.56 5.04
CA VAL A 142 1.52 -7.88 3.66
C VAL A 142 2.28 -6.70 3.06
N ILE A 143 3.52 -6.92 2.63
CA ILE A 143 4.35 -5.90 1.99
C ILE A 143 4.42 -6.18 0.49
N VAL A 144 3.89 -5.25 -0.30
CA VAL A 144 3.86 -5.31 -1.77
C VAL A 144 4.95 -4.40 -2.33
N ARG A 145 5.95 -4.97 -2.99
CA ARG A 145 7.08 -4.27 -3.62
C ARG A 145 6.94 -4.27 -5.15
N PRO A 146 6.20 -3.31 -5.74
CA PRO A 146 6.05 -3.26 -7.19
C PRO A 146 7.32 -2.80 -7.90
N GLY A 147 7.46 -3.23 -9.16
CA GLY A 147 8.39 -2.64 -10.10
C GLY A 147 8.02 -1.22 -10.52
N SER A 148 8.62 -0.70 -11.57
CA SER A 148 8.34 0.67 -12.07
C SER A 148 6.87 0.85 -12.46
N LEU A 149 6.20 1.84 -11.87
CA LEU A 149 4.77 2.07 -12.08
C LEU A 149 4.50 2.76 -13.42
N THR A 150 3.52 2.26 -14.18
CA THR A 150 3.05 2.87 -15.42
C THR A 150 1.57 3.27 -15.34
N ASP A 151 1.15 4.17 -16.25
CA ASP A 151 -0.26 4.58 -16.41
C ASP A 151 -0.96 3.82 -17.55
N ASP A 152 -0.32 2.80 -18.10
CA ASP A 152 -0.91 1.91 -19.09
C ASP A 152 -2.11 1.15 -18.49
N GLY A 153 -3.03 0.71 -19.33
CA GLY A 153 -4.13 -0.14 -18.89
C GLY A 153 -3.62 -1.51 -18.43
N GLY A 154 -3.88 -1.85 -17.15
CA GLY A 154 -3.48 -3.15 -16.61
C GLY A 154 -4.45 -4.27 -16.99
N ALA A 155 -3.90 -5.45 -17.28
CA ALA A 155 -4.67 -6.65 -17.64
C ALA A 155 -5.22 -7.42 -16.43
N GLY A 156 -4.71 -7.15 -15.20
CA GLY A 156 -4.99 -7.95 -14.02
C GLY A 156 -4.15 -9.23 -13.97
N GLU A 157 -3.08 -9.26 -14.76
CA GLU A 157 -2.12 -10.36 -14.87
C GLU A 157 -0.77 -9.90 -14.35
N ILE A 158 -0.14 -10.70 -13.49
CA ILE A 158 1.07 -10.32 -12.77
C ILE A 158 2.07 -11.49 -12.73
N GLN A 159 3.31 -11.17 -12.40
CA GLN A 159 4.29 -12.12 -11.92
C GLN A 159 4.66 -11.74 -10.48
N LEU A 160 4.60 -12.71 -9.57
CA LEU A 160 5.00 -12.59 -8.17
C LEU A 160 6.35 -13.24 -7.91
N GLY A 161 7.12 -12.66 -6.99
CA GLY A 161 8.32 -13.26 -6.46
C GLY A 161 8.42 -13.01 -4.96
N VAL A 162 8.49 -14.06 -4.16
CA VAL A 162 8.68 -13.95 -2.70
C VAL A 162 10.12 -13.54 -2.40
N GLY A 163 10.26 -12.55 -1.51
CA GLY A 163 11.55 -11.90 -1.28
C GLY A 163 11.99 -11.08 -2.51
N ASP A 164 13.28 -10.90 -2.67
CA ASP A 164 13.89 -10.09 -3.74
C ASP A 164 14.30 -10.96 -4.93
N SER A 165 13.33 -11.65 -5.53
CA SER A 165 13.57 -12.72 -6.50
C SER A 165 13.27 -12.35 -7.96
N LEU A 166 12.57 -11.23 -8.21
CA LEU A 166 12.24 -10.84 -9.57
C LEU A 166 13.32 -9.96 -10.23
N PRO A 167 13.45 -10.04 -11.57
CA PRO A 167 14.22 -9.06 -12.32
C PRO A 167 13.53 -7.70 -12.28
N SER A 168 14.26 -6.64 -12.62
CA SER A 168 13.66 -5.32 -12.81
C SER A 168 12.52 -5.41 -13.83
N GLY A 169 11.37 -4.80 -13.51
CA GLY A 169 10.17 -4.84 -14.33
C GLY A 169 9.30 -3.61 -14.16
N LYS A 170 8.20 -3.58 -14.85
CA LYS A 170 7.16 -2.54 -14.76
C LYS A 170 5.83 -3.19 -14.41
N ILE A 171 4.88 -2.38 -13.91
CA ILE A 171 3.52 -2.80 -13.63
C ILE A 171 2.57 -1.61 -13.73
N ALA A 172 1.38 -1.82 -14.24
CA ALA A 172 0.35 -0.79 -14.28
C ALA A 172 -0.16 -0.45 -12.87
N ARG A 173 -0.37 0.84 -12.57
CA ARG A 173 -0.96 1.28 -11.29
C ARG A 173 -2.31 0.64 -11.00
N SER A 174 -3.09 0.31 -12.03
CA SER A 174 -4.35 -0.42 -11.88
C SER A 174 -4.14 -1.84 -11.36
N ASP A 175 -3.10 -2.54 -11.81
CA ASP A 175 -2.82 -3.89 -11.37
C ASP A 175 -2.19 -3.91 -9.98
N VAL A 176 -1.39 -2.89 -9.63
CA VAL A 176 -0.96 -2.69 -8.24
C VAL A 176 -2.16 -2.47 -7.31
N ALA A 177 -3.13 -1.64 -7.71
CA ALA A 177 -4.34 -1.40 -6.92
C ALA A 177 -5.16 -2.69 -6.73
N LYS A 178 -5.35 -3.50 -7.78
CA LYS A 178 -6.00 -4.81 -7.69
C LYS A 178 -5.23 -5.79 -6.80
N THR A 179 -3.90 -5.80 -6.90
CA THR A 179 -3.04 -6.63 -6.04
C THR A 179 -3.19 -6.24 -4.56
N LEU A 180 -3.16 -4.94 -4.25
CA LEU A 180 -3.40 -4.44 -2.90
C LEU A 180 -4.82 -4.78 -2.40
N ALA A 181 -5.84 -4.66 -3.24
CA ALA A 181 -7.21 -5.04 -2.90
C ALA A 181 -7.32 -6.54 -2.59
N PHE A 182 -6.65 -7.38 -3.39
CA PHE A 182 -6.56 -8.81 -3.14
C PHE A 182 -5.86 -9.10 -1.80
N CYS A 183 -4.72 -8.49 -1.53
CA CYS A 183 -4.00 -8.63 -0.25
C CYS A 183 -4.82 -8.16 0.96
N ALA A 184 -5.61 -7.11 0.80
CA ALA A 184 -6.46 -6.60 1.86
C ALA A 184 -7.64 -7.52 2.20
N THR A 185 -8.14 -8.31 1.23
CA THR A 185 -9.40 -9.04 1.38
C THR A 185 -9.26 -10.57 1.37
N ALA A 186 -8.19 -11.12 0.80
CA ALA A 186 -7.96 -12.55 0.73
C ALA A 186 -7.61 -13.13 2.11
N GLN A 187 -8.19 -14.30 2.42
CA GLN A 187 -7.84 -15.04 3.62
C GLN A 187 -6.55 -15.85 3.42
N GLY A 188 -5.75 -15.94 4.47
CA GLY A 188 -4.55 -16.78 4.47
C GLY A 188 -3.27 -16.10 3.96
N ILE A 189 -3.35 -14.90 3.39
CA ILE A 189 -2.16 -14.12 2.99
C ILE A 189 -1.79 -13.20 4.14
N ARG A 190 -0.67 -13.48 4.79
CA ARG A 190 -0.13 -12.70 5.92
C ARG A 190 1.35 -12.98 6.13
N ASP A 191 2.02 -12.08 6.82
CA ASP A 191 3.44 -12.16 7.21
C ASP A 191 4.36 -12.42 6.01
N ILE A 192 4.07 -11.71 4.90
CA ILE A 192 4.75 -11.91 3.64
C ILE A 192 5.20 -10.60 3.01
N THR A 193 6.40 -10.63 2.44
CA THR A 193 6.94 -9.60 1.55
C THR A 193 7.18 -10.22 0.18
N PHE A 194 6.69 -9.56 -0.88
CA PHE A 194 6.90 -10.01 -2.24
C PHE A 194 7.06 -8.87 -3.23
N GLU A 195 7.81 -9.13 -4.28
CA GLU A 195 7.92 -8.26 -5.45
C GLU A 195 6.82 -8.60 -6.46
N VAL A 196 6.37 -7.61 -7.24
CA VAL A 196 5.34 -7.77 -8.26
C VAL A 196 5.64 -6.93 -9.48
N ILE A 197 5.54 -7.54 -10.66
CA ILE A 197 5.66 -6.91 -11.96
C ILE A 197 4.52 -7.37 -12.88
N GLU A 198 4.38 -6.74 -14.05
CA GLU A 198 3.51 -7.23 -15.13
C GLU A 198 3.88 -8.67 -15.50
N GLY A 199 2.89 -9.53 -15.71
CA GLY A 199 3.08 -10.94 -16.01
C GLY A 199 1.93 -11.51 -16.83
N ASP A 200 1.83 -12.83 -16.83
CA ASP A 200 0.86 -13.57 -17.63
C ASP A 200 -0.15 -14.34 -16.77
N GLU A 201 -0.05 -14.26 -15.44
CA GLU A 201 -0.94 -14.99 -14.54
C GLU A 201 -1.97 -14.06 -13.90
N PRO A 202 -3.27 -14.39 -13.88
CA PRO A 202 -4.27 -13.67 -13.10
C PRO A 202 -3.85 -13.55 -11.63
N ILE A 203 -4.12 -12.41 -10.99
CA ILE A 203 -3.66 -12.11 -9.62
C ILE A 203 -3.92 -13.27 -8.66
N ALA A 204 -5.15 -13.82 -8.64
CA ALA A 204 -5.49 -14.90 -7.72
C ALA A 204 -4.69 -16.19 -7.97
N ASP A 205 -4.43 -16.51 -9.25
CA ASP A 205 -3.68 -17.69 -9.63
C ASP A 205 -2.19 -17.53 -9.31
N ALA A 206 -1.62 -16.33 -9.52
CA ALA A 206 -0.25 -16.02 -9.15
C ALA A 206 -0.01 -16.18 -7.64
N PHE A 207 -0.96 -15.77 -6.80
CA PHE A 207 -0.87 -16.01 -5.36
C PHE A 207 -1.00 -17.49 -5.01
N ALA A 208 -1.95 -18.22 -5.62
CA ALA A 208 -2.16 -19.64 -5.35
C ALA A 208 -0.95 -20.53 -5.77
N SER A 209 -0.15 -20.07 -6.74
CA SER A 209 1.04 -20.79 -7.22
C SER A 209 2.31 -20.45 -6.44
N THR A 210 2.34 -19.29 -5.73
CA THR A 210 3.56 -18.73 -5.15
C THR A 210 3.53 -18.70 -3.61
N VAL A 211 2.35 -18.56 -3.00
CA VAL A 211 2.09 -18.42 -1.57
C VAL A 211 1.17 -19.53 -1.09
#